data_6ca863bb824cbd08856d45f0dfb661ce
#
_entry.id   6ca863bb824cbd08856d45f0dfb661ce
#
_cell.length_a   1.000
_cell.length_b   1.000
_cell.length_c   1.000
_cell.angle_alpha   90.00
_cell.angle_beta   90.00
_cell.angle_gamma   90.00
#
_symmetry.space_group_name_H-M   'P 1'
#
loop_
_entity.id
_entity.type
_entity.pdbx_description
1 polymer ?
#
loop_
_entity_poly.entity_id
_entity_poly.type
_entity_poly.pdbx_seq_one_letter_code
_entity_poly.pdbx_strand_id
1 'polypeptide(L)'
;MEAGLQQTPSADRIHIAFFGKRNAGKSSLVNAITNQTMSIVSEIQGTTTDPVRKAMELLPLGAVVIIDTPGLDDEGTLGSLRMQKTKEILHRTDLAVIVINSTIGKTELETKLEADLQQQQIPFLEVYNQCDLHMPEQLPDRAIAVSAKTGFHISELKEKMAVCYQKQAPKANRS
;
A
#
# COMPACT_ATOMS: atom_id res chain seq x y z
N MET A 1 -8.43 -28.31 -0.12
CA MET A 1 -9.14 -27.66 -0.13
C MET A 1 -8.88 -26.39 -0.55
N GLU A 2 -8.75 -26.28 -1.62
CA GLU A 2 -8.54 -25.15 -2.21
C GLU A 2 -9.50 -24.16 -1.88
N ALA A 3 -10.52 -24.55 -1.49
CA ALA A 3 -11.53 -23.60 -1.24
C ALA A 3 -11.24 -22.79 -0.02
N GLY A 4 -10.27 -23.16 0.71
CA GLY A 4 -10.02 -22.45 1.93
C GLY A 4 -9.78 -20.97 1.75
N LEU A 5 -8.96 -20.62 0.81
CA LEU A 5 -8.65 -19.24 0.65
C LEU A 5 -9.87 -18.46 0.22
N GLN A 6 -10.64 -18.98 -0.67
CA GLN A 6 -11.77 -18.27 -1.13
C GLN A 6 -12.83 -18.16 -0.07
N GLN A 7 -12.82 -19.02 0.90
CA GLN A 7 -13.81 -18.94 1.91
C GLN A 7 -13.43 -18.03 3.06
N THR A 8 -12.23 -17.48 3.05
CA THR A 8 -11.83 -16.59 4.12
C THR A 8 -12.62 -15.29 3.98
N PRO A 9 -13.38 -14.91 4.96
CA PRO A 9 -14.17 -13.69 4.86
C PRO A 9 -13.27 -12.48 4.80
N SER A 10 -13.74 -11.44 4.16
CA SER A 10 -12.95 -10.23 4.03
C SER A 10 -12.58 -9.69 5.41
N ALA A 11 -13.46 -9.82 6.38
CA ALA A 11 -13.18 -9.28 7.70
C ALA A 11 -12.01 -9.97 8.38
N ASP A 12 -11.70 -11.20 7.98
CA ASP A 12 -10.58 -11.91 8.58
C ASP A 12 -9.29 -11.75 7.80
N ARG A 13 -9.29 -10.99 6.73
CA ARG A 13 -8.10 -10.81 5.95
C ARG A 13 -7.41 -9.55 6.39
N ILE A 14 -6.11 -9.48 6.15
CA ILE A 14 -5.35 -8.28 6.47
C ILE A 14 -5.55 -7.30 5.32
N HIS A 15 -6.07 -6.13 5.63
CA HIS A 15 -6.31 -5.13 4.59
C HIS A 15 -5.09 -4.23 4.47
N ILE A 16 -4.46 -4.28 3.32
CA ILE A 16 -3.23 -3.53 3.07
C ILE A 16 -3.51 -2.49 2.00
N ALA A 17 -3.42 -1.23 2.37
CA ALA A 17 -3.69 -0.16 1.43
C ALA A 17 -2.39 0.42 0.90
N PHE A 18 -2.31 0.61 -0.42
CA PHE A 18 -1.14 1.18 -1.04
C PHE A 18 -1.45 2.61 -1.45
N PHE A 19 -0.64 3.53 -1.01
CA PHE A 19 -0.79 4.94 -1.33
C PHE A 19 0.45 5.43 -2.04
N GLY A 20 0.31 6.45 -2.83
CA GLY A 20 1.46 7.02 -3.52
C GLY A 20 1.03 7.99 -4.59
N LYS A 21 1.95 8.84 -5.03
CA LYS A 21 1.66 9.73 -6.10
C LYS A 21 1.70 8.97 -7.40
N ARG A 22 1.16 9.61 -8.46
CA ARG A 22 1.11 8.98 -9.73
C ARG A 22 2.46 8.49 -10.20
N ASN A 23 3.51 9.26 -9.99
CA ASN A 23 4.82 8.91 -10.51
C ASN A 23 5.65 8.06 -9.57
N ALA A 24 5.05 7.55 -8.50
CA ALA A 24 5.81 6.72 -7.57
C ALA A 24 5.91 5.27 -8.04
N GLY A 25 5.15 4.90 -9.04
CA GLY A 25 5.19 3.53 -9.53
C GLY A 25 4.38 2.58 -8.65
N LYS A 26 3.31 3.09 -8.03
CA LYS A 26 2.51 2.29 -7.12
C LYS A 26 1.94 1.05 -7.79
N SER A 27 1.39 1.18 -9.00
CA SER A 27 0.80 0.04 -9.68
C SER A 27 1.85 -1.00 -10.03
N SER A 28 3.03 -0.55 -10.47
CA SER A 28 4.10 -1.48 -10.79
C SER A 28 4.54 -2.21 -9.53
N LEU A 29 4.56 -1.51 -8.40
CA LEU A 29 4.98 -2.13 -7.17
C LEU A 29 3.94 -3.16 -6.72
N VAL A 30 2.66 -2.82 -6.81
CA VAL A 30 1.61 -3.75 -6.42
C VAL A 30 1.70 -5.00 -7.30
N ASN A 31 1.91 -4.82 -8.61
CA ASN A 31 2.04 -5.96 -9.50
C ASN A 31 3.27 -6.81 -9.13
N ALA A 32 4.37 -6.17 -8.78
CA ALA A 32 5.57 -6.91 -8.43
C ALA A 32 5.38 -7.70 -7.14
N ILE A 33 4.70 -7.10 -6.17
CA ILE A 33 4.48 -7.77 -4.90
C ILE A 33 3.52 -8.94 -5.06
N THR A 34 2.46 -8.75 -5.80
CA THR A 34 1.45 -9.77 -5.92
C THR A 34 1.75 -10.75 -7.03
N ASN A 35 2.69 -10.40 -7.89
CA ASN A 35 3.04 -11.23 -9.02
C ASN A 35 1.82 -11.40 -9.91
N GLN A 36 0.97 -10.41 -9.98
CA GLN A 36 -0.21 -10.43 -10.80
C GLN A 36 -0.41 -9.08 -11.41
N THR A 37 -1.14 -9.03 -12.49
CA THR A 37 -1.42 -7.77 -13.12
C THR A 37 -2.69 -7.22 -12.54
N MET A 38 -2.60 -6.05 -11.93
CA MET A 38 -3.77 -5.42 -11.40
C MET A 38 -4.19 -4.28 -12.31
N SER A 39 -3.76 -4.36 -13.53
CA SER A 39 -3.98 -3.27 -14.40
C SER A 39 -5.37 -3.06 -14.82
N ILE A 40 -6.17 -3.94 -14.51
CA ILE A 40 -7.50 -3.75 -14.88
C ILE A 40 -7.98 -2.46 -14.45
N VAL A 41 -7.43 -1.92 -13.51
CA VAL A 41 -7.87 -0.71 -13.09
C VAL A 41 -7.92 0.26 -14.14
N SER A 42 -7.08 0.19 -15.07
CA SER A 42 -6.98 1.21 -16.02
C SER A 42 -8.07 1.21 -17.03
N GLU A 43 -8.83 0.23 -17.07
CA GLU A 43 -9.83 0.22 -18.01
C GLU A 43 -10.89 1.22 -17.85
N ILE A 44 -11.11 1.71 -16.70
CA ILE A 44 -12.16 2.68 -16.53
C ILE A 44 -11.55 3.95 -16.16
N GLN A 45 -10.63 4.40 -16.97
CA GLN A 45 -9.97 5.58 -16.63
C GLN A 45 -10.82 6.76 -16.60
N GLY A 46 -10.52 7.65 -15.80
CA GLY A 46 -11.18 8.92 -15.71
C GLY A 46 -12.49 8.89 -15.01
N THR A 47 -12.99 7.77 -14.65
CA THR A 47 -14.29 7.74 -14.08
C THR A 47 -14.35 7.30 -12.66
N THR A 48 -13.35 6.67 -12.14
CA THR A 48 -13.51 6.18 -10.82
C THR A 48 -12.55 6.74 -9.86
N THR A 49 -12.99 7.05 -8.69
CA THR A 49 -12.12 7.45 -7.62
C THR A 49 -12.13 6.36 -6.59
N ASP A 50 -12.80 5.25 -6.85
CA ASP A 50 -12.85 4.17 -5.89
C ASP A 50 -11.59 3.33 -5.96
N PRO A 51 -11.16 2.80 -4.85
CA PRO A 51 -9.97 1.97 -4.86
C PRO A 51 -10.28 0.61 -5.46
N VAL A 52 -9.26 -0.03 -5.96
CA VAL A 52 -9.41 -1.37 -6.48
C VAL A 52 -9.02 -2.32 -5.35
N ARG A 53 -9.85 -3.31 -5.07
CA ARG A 53 -9.57 -4.25 -4.02
C ARG A 53 -9.40 -5.63 -4.60
N LYS A 54 -8.45 -6.37 -4.09
CA LYS A 54 -8.21 -7.71 -4.57
C LYS A 54 -7.82 -8.61 -3.42
N ALA A 55 -8.56 -9.69 -3.24
CA ALA A 55 -8.27 -10.64 -2.19
C ALA A 55 -7.30 -11.68 -2.70
N MET A 56 -6.33 -12.04 -1.90
CA MET A 56 -5.35 -13.02 -2.33
C MET A 56 -4.57 -13.52 -1.13
N GLU A 57 -3.68 -14.45 -1.36
CA GLU A 57 -2.78 -14.90 -0.33
C GLU A 57 -1.43 -14.31 -0.62
N LEU A 58 -0.81 -13.67 0.34
CA LEU A 58 0.48 -13.03 0.15
C LEU A 58 1.39 -13.45 1.30
N LEU A 59 2.31 -14.34 1.04
CA LEU A 59 3.21 -14.81 2.07
C LEU A 59 4.28 -13.78 2.32
N PRO A 60 4.73 -13.65 3.55
CA PRO A 60 4.36 -14.45 4.71
C PRO A 60 3.15 -13.93 5.49
N LEU A 61 2.47 -12.93 4.95
CA LEU A 61 1.33 -12.37 5.66
C LEU A 61 0.11 -13.29 5.71
N GLY A 62 -0.15 -14.01 4.64
CA GLY A 62 -1.30 -14.89 4.60
C GLY A 62 -2.43 -14.31 3.77
N ALA A 63 -3.65 -14.43 4.23
CA ALA A 63 -4.81 -13.95 3.47
C ALA A 63 -4.92 -12.45 3.61
N VAL A 64 -4.92 -11.74 2.50
CA VAL A 64 -4.93 -10.29 2.51
C VAL A 64 -5.94 -9.75 1.50
N VAL A 65 -6.29 -8.50 1.67
CA VAL A 65 -7.01 -7.75 0.65
C VAL A 65 -6.10 -6.59 0.31
N ILE A 66 -5.66 -6.51 -0.93
CA ILE A 66 -4.82 -5.41 -1.38
C ILE A 66 -5.75 -4.31 -1.86
N ILE A 67 -5.56 -3.11 -1.36
CA ILE A 67 -6.36 -1.96 -1.74
C ILE A 67 -5.46 -0.99 -2.46
N ASP A 68 -5.69 -0.81 -3.75
CA ASP A 68 -4.90 0.11 -4.55
C ASP A 68 -5.69 1.41 -4.63
N THR A 69 -5.20 2.44 -3.99
CA THR A 69 -5.93 3.70 -3.90
C THR A 69 -5.55 4.63 -5.04
N PRO A 70 -6.35 5.63 -5.31
CA PRO A 70 -6.01 6.62 -6.32
C PRO A 70 -4.76 7.38 -5.92
N GLY A 71 -4.09 8.00 -6.87
CA GLY A 71 -2.86 8.72 -6.58
C GLY A 71 -3.08 9.89 -5.64
N LEU A 72 -2.13 10.12 -4.78
CA LEU A 72 -2.24 11.19 -3.80
C LEU A 72 -2.25 12.55 -4.47
N ASP A 73 -1.60 12.67 -5.60
CA ASP A 73 -1.51 13.95 -6.29
C ASP A 73 -2.53 14.09 -7.40
N ASP A 74 -3.51 13.19 -7.48
CA ASP A 74 -4.55 13.35 -8.46
C ASP A 74 -5.33 14.55 -8.05
N GLU A 75 -5.52 15.49 -8.95
CA GLU A 75 -6.21 16.63 -8.60
C GLU A 75 -7.51 16.76 -9.17
N GLY A 76 -8.13 17.78 -9.05
CA GLY A 76 -9.32 17.99 -9.68
C GLY A 76 -10.41 18.36 -8.78
N THR A 77 -11.55 18.52 -9.34
CA THR A 77 -12.67 18.98 -8.61
C THR A 77 -13.15 18.01 -7.61
N LEU A 78 -12.59 16.84 -7.60
CA LEU A 78 -13.04 15.84 -6.67
C LEU A 78 -12.21 15.78 -5.41
N GLY A 79 -11.47 16.81 -5.13
CA GLY A 79 -10.60 16.79 -3.98
C GLY A 79 -11.27 16.44 -2.67
N SER A 80 -12.41 17.06 -2.37
CA SER A 80 -13.02 16.78 -1.09
C SER A 80 -13.63 15.39 -1.07
N LEU A 81 -14.15 14.92 -2.19
CA LEU A 81 -14.67 13.56 -2.23
C LEU A 81 -13.51 12.59 -2.04
N ARG A 82 -12.37 12.90 -2.63
CA ARG A 82 -11.23 12.03 -2.49
C ARG A 82 -10.78 11.97 -1.06
N MET A 83 -10.86 13.07 -0.33
CA MET A 83 -10.46 13.07 1.05
C MET A 83 -11.40 12.20 1.87
N GLN A 84 -12.68 12.24 1.59
CA GLN A 84 -13.62 11.41 2.31
C GLN A 84 -13.35 9.94 2.01
N LYS A 85 -13.07 9.61 0.74
CA LYS A 85 -12.79 8.24 0.39
C LYS A 85 -11.52 7.77 1.06
N THR A 86 -10.54 8.64 1.18
CA THR A 86 -9.29 8.27 1.83
C THR A 86 -9.57 7.95 3.29
N LYS A 87 -10.42 8.72 3.95
CA LYS A 87 -10.70 8.44 5.34
C LYS A 87 -11.43 7.11 5.49
N GLU A 88 -12.32 6.80 4.56
CA GLU A 88 -13.01 5.53 4.62
C GLU A 88 -12.05 4.39 4.43
N ILE A 89 -11.09 4.56 3.51
CA ILE A 89 -10.11 3.52 3.28
C ILE A 89 -9.28 3.33 4.53
N LEU A 90 -8.86 4.43 5.18
CA LEU A 90 -8.04 4.30 6.36
C LEU A 90 -8.78 3.57 7.45
N HIS A 91 -10.08 3.77 7.56
CA HIS A 91 -10.84 3.12 8.58
C HIS A 91 -10.78 1.59 8.44
N ARG A 92 -10.58 1.07 7.24
CA ARG A 92 -10.55 -0.36 7.01
C ARG A 92 -9.14 -0.90 6.83
N THR A 93 -8.15 -0.07 6.97
CA THR A 93 -6.78 -0.47 6.66
C THR A 93 -6.08 -1.03 7.90
N ASP A 94 -5.45 -2.18 7.74
CA ASP A 94 -4.68 -2.78 8.81
C ASP A 94 -3.21 -2.47 8.67
N LEU A 95 -2.75 -2.23 7.47
CA LEU A 95 -1.35 -1.89 7.20
C LEU A 95 -1.32 -0.98 5.99
N ALA A 96 -0.60 0.10 6.05
CA ALA A 96 -0.49 1.02 4.92
C ALA A 96 0.91 0.97 4.35
N VAL A 97 1.00 1.03 3.03
CA VAL A 97 2.28 1.07 2.35
C VAL A 97 2.29 2.37 1.56
N ILE A 98 3.22 3.27 1.87
CA ILE A 98 3.31 4.55 1.20
C ILE A 98 4.46 4.46 0.21
N VAL A 99 4.13 4.51 -1.07
CA VAL A 99 5.12 4.35 -2.13
C VAL A 99 5.65 5.71 -2.52
N ILE A 100 6.96 5.89 -2.43
CA ILE A 100 7.61 7.16 -2.66
C ILE A 100 8.58 7.00 -3.81
N ASN A 101 8.63 7.98 -4.69
CA ASN A 101 9.58 7.97 -5.81
C ASN A 101 10.94 8.35 -5.26
N SER A 102 11.91 7.44 -5.32
CA SER A 102 13.24 7.69 -4.77
C SER A 102 13.93 8.88 -5.39
N THR A 103 13.64 9.19 -6.63
CA THR A 103 14.32 10.30 -7.29
C THR A 103 13.79 11.64 -6.81
N ILE A 104 12.63 11.66 -6.16
CA ILE A 104 12.05 12.90 -5.68
C ILE A 104 12.08 12.97 -4.16
N GLY A 105 11.82 11.86 -3.52
CA GLY A 105 11.79 11.83 -2.07
C GLY A 105 10.42 12.11 -1.50
N LYS A 106 10.33 12.13 -0.20
CA LYS A 106 9.07 12.32 0.48
C LYS A 106 8.68 13.79 0.44
N THR A 107 7.42 14.06 0.18
CA THR A 107 6.92 15.42 0.10
C THR A 107 5.83 15.62 1.14
N GLU A 108 5.22 16.79 1.12
CA GLU A 108 4.19 17.09 2.05
C GLU A 108 3.00 16.17 1.96
N LEU A 109 2.67 15.69 0.79
CA LEU A 109 1.51 14.82 0.65
C LEU A 109 1.70 13.54 1.45
N GLU A 110 2.88 12.95 1.36
CA GLU A 110 3.14 11.73 2.11
C GLU A 110 3.21 12.04 3.60
N THR A 111 3.78 13.17 3.96
CA THR A 111 3.88 13.53 5.37
C THR A 111 2.50 13.73 5.98
N LYS A 112 1.60 14.33 5.25
CA LYS A 112 0.27 14.51 5.76
C LYS A 112 -0.43 13.18 5.94
N LEU A 113 -0.26 12.29 4.99
CA LEU A 113 -0.88 10.98 5.08
C LEU A 113 -0.34 10.23 6.29
N GLU A 114 0.97 10.34 6.53
CA GLU A 114 1.56 9.66 7.66
C GLU A 114 1.00 10.19 8.97
N ALA A 115 0.74 11.48 9.05
CA ALA A 115 0.15 12.06 10.24
C ALA A 115 -1.24 11.46 10.48
N ASP A 116 -2.01 11.29 9.41
CA ASP A 116 -3.33 10.70 9.54
C ASP A 116 -3.24 9.26 10.00
N LEU A 117 -2.28 8.53 9.45
CA LEU A 117 -2.12 7.12 9.82
C LEU A 117 -1.71 7.01 11.29
N GLN A 118 -0.84 7.89 11.75
CA GLN A 118 -0.42 7.87 13.12
C GLN A 118 -1.58 8.21 14.04
N GLN A 119 -2.39 9.16 13.64
CA GLN A 119 -3.50 9.54 14.44
C GLN A 119 -4.50 8.40 14.59
N GLN A 120 -4.64 7.58 13.58
CA GLN A 120 -5.56 6.46 13.64
C GLN A 120 -4.86 5.18 14.10
N GLN A 121 -3.60 5.29 14.46
CA GLN A 121 -2.83 4.15 14.98
C GLN A 121 -2.75 3.00 13.97
N ILE A 122 -2.59 3.35 12.71
CA ILE A 122 -2.43 2.36 11.65
C ILE A 122 -0.95 2.21 11.35
N PRO A 123 -0.41 1.01 11.39
CA PRO A 123 1.01 0.82 11.08
C PRO A 123 1.25 1.08 9.61
N PHE A 124 2.38 1.65 9.27
CA PHE A 124 2.69 1.93 7.88
C PHE A 124 4.17 1.79 7.59
N LEU A 125 4.48 1.58 6.32
CA LEU A 125 5.84 1.49 5.85
C LEU A 125 6.05 2.52 4.76
N GLU A 126 7.25 3.07 4.66
CA GLU A 126 7.61 3.96 3.58
C GLU A 126 8.41 3.11 2.59
N VAL A 127 7.97 3.03 1.36
CA VAL A 127 8.65 2.21 0.37
C VAL A 127 9.18 3.13 -0.73
N TYR A 128 10.51 3.26 -0.76
CA TYR A 128 11.15 4.13 -1.75
C TYR A 128 11.39 3.30 -3.00
N ASN A 129 10.50 3.46 -3.96
CA ASN A 129 10.55 2.71 -5.20
C ASN A 129 11.48 3.40 -6.20
N GLN A 130 11.86 2.69 -7.23
CA GLN A 130 12.72 3.20 -8.27
C GLN A 130 14.13 3.42 -7.77
N CYS A 131 14.55 2.60 -6.81
CA CYS A 131 15.90 2.75 -6.28
C CYS A 131 16.95 2.35 -7.33
N ASP A 132 16.53 1.74 -8.43
CA ASP A 132 17.46 1.48 -9.53
C ASP A 132 17.89 2.79 -10.18
N LEU A 133 17.08 3.85 -10.03
CA LEU A 133 17.44 5.14 -10.57
C LEU A 133 18.13 6.00 -9.51
N HIS A 134 17.79 5.83 -8.26
CA HIS A 134 18.40 6.62 -7.20
C HIS A 134 18.26 5.87 -5.90
N MET A 135 19.35 5.45 -5.31
CA MET A 135 19.31 4.72 -4.05
C MET A 135 19.42 5.72 -2.91
N PRO A 136 18.41 5.78 -2.03
CA PRO A 136 18.46 6.72 -0.92
C PRO A 136 19.63 6.40 0.00
N GLU A 137 20.28 7.43 0.50
CA GLU A 137 21.43 7.23 1.35
C GLU A 137 21.07 6.85 2.76
N GLN A 138 20.02 7.39 3.27
CA GLN A 138 19.61 7.08 4.63
C GLN A 138 18.12 6.86 4.64
N LEU A 139 17.69 5.85 5.34
CA LEU A 139 16.28 5.54 5.44
C LEU A 139 15.91 5.32 6.90
N PRO A 140 14.74 5.76 7.30
CA PRO A 140 14.28 5.50 8.66
C PRO A 140 13.97 4.02 8.83
N ASP A 141 13.81 3.58 10.07
CA ASP A 141 13.57 2.18 10.33
C ASP A 141 12.33 1.63 9.67
N ARG A 142 11.34 2.43 9.43
CA ARG A 142 10.13 1.93 8.80
C ARG A 142 10.17 2.09 7.28
N ALA A 143 11.33 2.21 6.70
CA ALA A 143 11.44 2.43 5.27
C ALA A 143 12.28 1.35 4.62
N ILE A 144 12.07 1.14 3.35
CA ILE A 144 12.85 0.20 2.59
C ILE A 144 12.94 0.71 1.15
N ALA A 145 14.07 0.53 0.52
CA ALA A 145 14.26 0.92 -0.87
C ALA A 145 14.07 -0.30 -1.75
N VAL A 146 13.27 -0.15 -2.79
CA VAL A 146 12.98 -1.27 -3.69
C VAL A 146 12.98 -0.79 -5.13
N SER A 147 12.97 -1.71 -6.05
CA SER A 147 12.74 -1.41 -7.45
C SER A 147 11.71 -2.38 -7.98
N ALA A 148 10.51 -1.89 -8.26
CA ALA A 148 9.48 -2.74 -8.83
C ALA A 148 9.91 -3.21 -10.21
N LYS A 149 10.71 -2.40 -10.91
CA LYS A 149 11.13 -2.74 -12.24
C LYS A 149 12.10 -3.91 -12.25
N THR A 150 13.06 -3.94 -11.35
CA THR A 150 14.06 -4.99 -11.35
C THR A 150 13.75 -6.12 -10.38
N GLY A 151 12.81 -5.92 -9.48
CA GLY A 151 12.51 -6.90 -8.46
C GLY A 151 13.37 -6.76 -7.20
N PHE A 152 14.22 -5.75 -7.17
CA PHE A 152 15.15 -5.57 -6.06
C PHE A 152 14.39 -5.35 -4.75
N HIS A 153 14.71 -6.13 -3.75
CA HIS A 153 14.16 -6.03 -2.41
C HIS A 153 12.65 -6.29 -2.31
N ILE A 154 12.04 -6.88 -3.32
CA ILE A 154 10.60 -7.14 -3.25
C ILE A 154 10.31 -8.22 -2.20
N SER A 155 11.13 -9.25 -2.11
CA SER A 155 10.92 -10.27 -1.09
C SER A 155 11.12 -9.68 0.30
N GLU A 156 12.15 -8.85 0.45
CA GLU A 156 12.42 -8.23 1.73
C GLU A 156 11.28 -7.31 2.13
N LEU A 157 10.65 -6.68 1.15
CA LEU A 157 9.52 -5.81 1.43
C LEU A 157 8.37 -6.62 2.01
N LYS A 158 8.08 -7.79 1.44
CA LYS A 158 6.99 -8.60 1.94
C LYS A 158 7.26 -9.03 3.38
N GLU A 159 8.51 -9.35 3.68
CA GLU A 159 8.83 -9.74 5.03
C GLU A 159 8.72 -8.55 5.98
N LYS A 160 9.14 -7.38 5.51
CA LYS A 160 9.06 -6.20 6.35
C LYS A 160 7.60 -5.83 6.61
N MET A 161 6.74 -6.05 5.63
CA MET A 161 5.32 -5.81 5.80
C MET A 161 4.77 -6.71 6.91
N ALA A 162 5.17 -7.97 6.92
CA ALA A 162 4.69 -8.89 7.92
C ALA A 162 5.19 -8.49 9.32
N VAL A 163 6.44 -8.08 9.41
CA VAL A 163 6.98 -7.67 10.69
C VAL A 163 6.28 -6.40 11.17
N CYS A 164 6.05 -5.46 10.29
CA CYS A 164 5.41 -4.22 10.66
C CYS A 164 3.99 -4.48 11.18
N TYR A 165 3.27 -5.35 10.49
CA TYR A 165 1.92 -5.67 10.90
C TYR A 165 1.94 -6.41 12.25
N GLN A 166 2.86 -7.33 12.43
CA GLN A 166 2.92 -8.10 13.64
C GLN A 166 3.26 -7.26 14.86
N LYS A 167 4.10 -6.26 14.68
CA LYS A 167 4.45 -5.44 15.80
C LYS A 167 3.24 -4.71 16.34
N GLN A 168 2.29 -4.39 15.50
CA GLN A 168 1.13 -3.68 15.96
C GLN A 168 0.02 -4.64 16.29
N ALA A 169 0.16 -5.83 15.87
CA ALA A 169 -0.91 -6.74 15.97
C ALA A 169 -1.38 -7.14 17.29
N PRO A 170 -0.72 -6.98 18.26
CA PRO A 170 -1.17 -7.47 19.49
C PRO A 170 -2.48 -7.01 19.75
N LYS A 171 -2.77 -6.03 19.20
CA LYS A 171 -3.97 -5.64 19.44
C LYS A 171 -4.83 -6.42 18.73
N ALA A 172 -4.44 -7.26 18.07
CA ALA A 172 -5.24 -8.01 17.31
C ALA A 172 -6.09 -8.69 18.23
N ASN A 173 -5.63 -8.97 19.30
CA ASN A 173 -6.41 -9.65 20.08
C ASN A 173 -7.36 -8.85 20.56
N ARG A 174 -7.34 -7.73 20.29
CA ARG A 174 -8.23 -6.94 20.64
C ARG A 174 -9.43 -7.37 20.07
N SER A 175 -9.53 -8.18 19.28
CA SER A 175 -10.74 -8.52 18.67
C SER A 175 -11.84 -8.74 19.61
#